data_59a880e2b7dcb37c97051306a4463d31
#
_entry.id   59a880e2b7dcb37c97051306a4463d31
#
_cell.length_a   1.000
_cell.length_b   1.000
_cell.length_c   1.000
_cell.angle_alpha   90.00
_cell.angle_beta   90.00
_cell.angle_gamma   90.00
#
_symmetry.space_group_name_H-M   'P 1'
#
loop_
_entity.id
_entity.type
_entity.pdbx_description
1 polymer ?
#
loop_
_entity_poly.entity_id
_entity_poly.type
_entity_poly.pdbx_seq_one_letter_code
_entity_poly.pdbx_strand_id
1 'polypeptide(L)'
;MSIWAYLLNDSNEIIQDGLLCSTGELIEEQSQIKTAIDNGLAPPLLRDFENDYSIQIGLAKDDLDVEWVSGEELIIYLKSVPYLKMNMVSKESYSMAVNQDGPYGKKWK
;
A
#
# COMPACT_ATOMS: atom_id res chain seq x y z
N MET A 1 -5.80 -8.23 -7.36
CA MET A 1 -4.66 -8.45 -6.44
C MET A 1 -4.19 -7.13 -5.89
N SER A 2 -3.92 -7.07 -4.61
CA SER A 2 -3.35 -5.88 -3.97
C SER A 2 -1.83 -5.89 -4.10
N ILE A 3 -1.24 -4.70 -4.24
CA ILE A 3 0.21 -4.51 -4.29
C ILE A 3 0.63 -3.71 -3.06
N TRP A 4 1.54 -4.28 -2.30
CA TRP A 4 2.01 -3.71 -1.03
C TRP A 4 3.49 -3.37 -1.10
N ALA A 5 3.88 -2.35 -0.38
CA ALA A 5 5.29 -2.04 -0.13
C ALA A 5 5.66 -2.51 1.26
N TYR A 6 6.81 -3.15 1.36
CA TYR A 6 7.35 -3.64 2.63
C TYR A 6 8.71 -3.00 2.88
N LEU A 7 8.88 -2.46 4.07
CA LEU A 7 10.17 -1.96 4.52
C LEU A 7 10.82 -3.04 5.37
N LEU A 8 12.02 -3.43 4.97
CA LEU A 8 12.75 -4.53 5.62
C LEU A 8 13.93 -3.98 6.41
N ASN A 9 14.28 -4.65 7.52
CA ASN A 9 15.52 -4.38 8.24
C ASN A 9 16.66 -5.18 7.62
N ASP A 10 17.87 -5.08 8.22
CA ASP A 10 19.07 -5.76 7.72
C ASP A 10 18.95 -7.29 7.77
N SER A 11 18.03 -7.82 8.57
CA SER A 11 17.77 -9.27 8.69
C SER A 11 16.63 -9.73 7.77
N ASN A 12 16.17 -8.87 6.85
CA ASN A 12 15.05 -9.13 5.94
C ASN A 12 13.70 -9.34 6.63
N GLU A 13 13.56 -8.80 7.83
CA GLU A 13 12.28 -8.82 8.53
C GLU A 13 11.45 -7.60 8.16
N ILE A 14 10.13 -7.78 7.99
CA ILE A 14 9.22 -6.68 7.67
C ILE A 14 9.02 -5.84 8.93
N ILE A 15 9.41 -4.56 8.86
CA ILE A 15 9.25 -3.62 9.97
C ILE A 15 8.13 -2.63 9.73
N GLN A 16 7.66 -2.51 8.49
CA GLN A 16 6.58 -1.61 8.13
C GLN A 16 6.01 -2.01 6.78
N ASP A 17 4.73 -1.76 6.57
CA ASP A 17 4.09 -1.99 5.28
C ASP A 17 3.07 -0.89 4.95
N GLY A 18 2.61 -0.89 3.71
CA GLY A 18 1.56 0.00 3.25
C GLY A 18 1.05 -0.44 1.89
N LEU A 19 -0.22 -0.17 1.62
CA LEU A 19 -0.84 -0.49 0.34
C LEU A 19 -0.44 0.53 -0.72
N LEU A 20 0.07 0.06 -1.85
CA LEU A 20 0.31 0.92 -3.03
C LEU A 20 -0.96 1.07 -3.86
N CYS A 21 -1.53 -0.05 -4.30
CA CYS A 21 -2.73 -0.05 -5.14
C CYS A 21 -3.28 -1.46 -5.28
N SER A 22 -4.37 -1.60 -6.04
CA SER A 22 -4.90 -2.89 -6.48
C SER A 22 -4.80 -2.98 -8.00
N THR A 23 -4.60 -4.17 -8.53
CA THR A 23 -4.48 -4.40 -9.99
C THR A 23 -5.74 -4.98 -10.60
N GLY A 24 -6.82 -5.10 -9.86
CA GLY A 24 -8.04 -5.71 -10.37
C GLY A 24 -9.19 -5.58 -9.43
N GLU A 25 -10.04 -6.59 -9.42
CA GLU A 25 -11.27 -6.56 -8.64
C GLU A 25 -11.04 -6.32 -7.16
N LEU A 26 -11.94 -5.53 -6.58
CA LEU A 26 -11.98 -5.26 -5.16
C LEU A 26 -12.97 -6.22 -4.50
N ILE A 27 -12.74 -6.52 -3.23
CA ILE A 27 -13.64 -7.36 -2.46
C ILE A 27 -14.71 -6.51 -1.78
N GLU A 28 -15.84 -7.12 -1.45
CA GLU A 28 -16.96 -6.41 -0.86
C GLU A 28 -17.21 -6.76 0.61
N GLU A 29 -16.68 -7.87 1.07
CA GLU A 29 -16.89 -8.34 2.44
C GLU A 29 -15.58 -8.39 3.23
N GLN A 30 -15.62 -7.82 4.42
CA GLN A 30 -14.45 -7.78 5.31
C GLN A 30 -13.95 -9.17 5.71
N SER A 31 -14.85 -10.16 5.76
CA SER A 31 -14.48 -11.55 6.06
C SER A 31 -13.47 -12.13 5.06
N GLN A 32 -13.46 -11.64 3.82
CA GLN A 32 -12.52 -12.09 2.79
C GLN A 32 -11.08 -11.65 3.09
N ILE A 33 -10.90 -10.57 3.85
CA ILE A 33 -9.57 -10.14 4.30
C ILE A 33 -8.97 -11.19 5.22
N LYS A 34 -9.74 -11.65 6.20
CA LYS A 34 -9.27 -12.67 7.14
C LYS A 34 -8.93 -13.97 6.42
N THR A 35 -9.78 -14.39 5.48
CA THR A 35 -9.54 -15.60 4.70
C THR A 35 -8.24 -15.50 3.92
N ALA A 36 -7.95 -14.35 3.30
CA ALA A 36 -6.70 -14.16 2.57
C ALA A 36 -5.48 -14.24 3.51
N ILE A 37 -5.56 -13.58 4.66
CA ILE A 37 -4.47 -13.59 5.66
C ILE A 37 -4.24 -15.01 6.16
N ASP A 38 -5.31 -15.75 6.48
CA ASP A 38 -5.22 -17.13 6.95
C ASP A 38 -4.58 -18.06 5.92
N ASN A 39 -4.69 -17.71 4.63
CA ASN A 39 -4.06 -18.46 3.53
C ASN A 39 -2.67 -17.94 3.17
N GLY A 40 -2.11 -17.03 3.96
CA GLY A 40 -0.78 -16.48 3.72
C GLY A 40 -0.71 -15.45 2.60
N LEU A 41 -1.84 -14.88 2.21
CA LEU A 41 -1.92 -13.88 1.14
C LEU A 41 -2.02 -12.47 1.74
N ALA A 42 -1.54 -11.47 1.00
CA ALA A 42 -1.72 -10.08 1.39
C ALA A 42 -3.22 -9.73 1.35
N PRO A 43 -3.70 -8.86 2.26
CA PRO A 43 -5.11 -8.50 2.28
C PRO A 43 -5.55 -7.81 0.98
N PRO A 44 -6.62 -8.28 0.33
CA PRO A 44 -7.17 -7.59 -0.84
C PRO A 44 -7.86 -6.28 -0.41
N LEU A 45 -8.01 -5.36 -1.35
CA LEU A 45 -8.63 -4.06 -1.07
C LEU A 45 -10.16 -4.19 -1.07
N LEU A 46 -10.77 -3.68 0.02
CA LEU A 46 -12.22 -3.58 0.11
C LEU A 46 -12.74 -2.42 -0.74
N ARG A 47 -13.87 -2.64 -1.40
CA ARG A 47 -14.53 -1.61 -2.21
C ARG A 47 -14.89 -0.37 -1.39
N ASP A 48 -15.20 -0.52 -0.10
CA ASP A 48 -15.50 0.61 0.78
C ASP A 48 -14.33 1.60 0.92
N PHE A 49 -13.11 1.17 0.61
CA PHE A 49 -11.91 2.02 0.66
C PHE A 49 -11.52 2.59 -0.70
N GLU A 50 -12.31 2.29 -1.75
CA GLU A 50 -11.98 2.66 -3.13
C GLU A 50 -12.03 4.18 -3.35
N ASN A 51 -11.05 4.68 -4.12
CA ASN A 51 -11.04 6.04 -4.69
C ASN A 51 -10.44 5.96 -6.10
N ASP A 52 -10.22 7.12 -6.72
CA ASP A 52 -9.71 7.18 -8.10
C ASP A 52 -8.29 6.65 -8.25
N TYR A 53 -7.54 6.49 -7.17
CA TYR A 53 -6.17 6.00 -7.18
C TYR A 53 -6.05 4.51 -6.83
N SER A 54 -7.15 3.87 -6.45
CA SER A 54 -7.12 2.51 -5.89
C SER A 54 -6.68 1.44 -6.88
N ILE A 55 -7.10 1.57 -8.14
CA ILE A 55 -6.85 0.53 -9.15
C ILE A 55 -5.88 1.06 -10.19
N GLN A 56 -4.79 0.29 -10.41
CA GLN A 56 -3.79 0.54 -11.44
C GLN A 56 -3.57 -0.74 -12.23
N ILE A 57 -3.78 -0.67 -13.53
CA ILE A 57 -3.65 -1.82 -14.43
C ILE A 57 -2.43 -1.62 -15.33
N GLY A 58 -1.73 -2.70 -15.63
CA GLY A 58 -0.61 -2.67 -16.55
C GLY A 58 0.65 -2.00 -16.01
N LEU A 59 0.84 -2.03 -14.68
CA LEU A 59 2.05 -1.49 -14.06
C LEU A 59 3.28 -2.28 -14.49
N ALA A 60 4.32 -1.55 -14.89
CA ALA A 60 5.64 -2.11 -15.15
C ALA A 60 6.60 -1.70 -14.03
N LYS A 61 7.69 -2.43 -13.91
CA LYS A 61 8.72 -2.14 -12.91
C LYS A 61 9.23 -0.70 -13.00
N ASP A 62 9.36 -0.19 -14.22
CA ASP A 62 9.87 1.16 -14.48
C ASP A 62 8.86 2.27 -14.07
N ASP A 63 7.63 1.91 -13.78
CA ASP A 63 6.62 2.86 -13.28
C ASP A 63 6.80 3.20 -11.81
N LEU A 64 7.66 2.46 -11.10
CA LEU A 64 7.89 2.61 -9.68
C LEU A 64 9.18 3.40 -9.41
N ASP A 65 9.07 4.43 -8.58
CA ASP A 65 10.22 5.19 -8.09
C ASP A 65 10.11 5.37 -6.58
N VAL A 66 11.25 5.37 -5.91
CA VAL A 66 11.33 5.58 -4.47
C VAL A 66 12.21 6.80 -4.20
N GLU A 67 11.70 7.72 -3.40
CA GLU A 67 12.43 8.90 -2.98
C GLU A 67 12.55 8.95 -1.45
N TRP A 68 13.76 9.04 -0.93
CA TRP A 68 13.99 9.28 0.48
C TRP A 68 13.97 10.80 0.71
N VAL A 69 12.89 11.28 1.35
CA VAL A 69 12.71 12.70 1.65
C VAL A 69 13.63 13.12 2.78
N SER A 70 13.89 12.19 3.72
CA SER A 70 14.81 12.36 4.83
C SER A 70 15.35 10.99 5.21
N GLY A 71 16.19 10.91 6.27
CA GLY A 71 16.64 9.62 6.78
C GLY A 71 15.53 8.77 7.41
N GLU A 72 14.35 9.33 7.58
CA GLU A 72 13.23 8.70 8.30
C GLU A 72 11.99 8.52 7.46
N GLU A 73 11.89 9.16 6.29
CA GLU A 73 10.67 9.17 5.50
C GLU A 73 10.96 8.94 4.02
N LEU A 74 10.15 8.09 3.40
CA LEU A 74 10.24 7.82 1.97
C LEU A 74 8.89 7.99 1.31
N ILE A 75 8.91 8.27 0.01
CA ILE A 75 7.72 8.34 -0.84
C ILE A 75 7.92 7.39 -2.01
N ILE A 76 6.89 6.60 -2.31
CA ILE A 76 6.87 5.74 -3.49
C ILE A 76 5.93 6.35 -4.52
N TYR A 77 6.43 6.49 -5.74
CA TYR A 77 5.71 7.06 -6.87
C TYR A 77 5.31 5.96 -7.84
N LEU A 78 4.10 6.06 -8.40
CA LEU A 78 3.66 5.26 -9.54
C LEU A 78 3.43 6.21 -10.72
N LYS A 79 4.14 5.99 -11.82
CA LYS A 79 4.05 6.85 -13.02
C LYS A 79 4.18 8.34 -12.68
N SER A 80 5.16 8.65 -11.84
CA SER A 80 5.47 10.01 -11.36
C SER A 80 4.42 10.64 -10.45
N VAL A 81 3.45 9.86 -9.98
CA VAL A 81 2.43 10.30 -9.02
C VAL A 81 2.76 9.73 -7.65
N PRO A 82 2.80 10.55 -6.58
CA PRO A 82 3.06 10.00 -5.24
C PRO A 82 1.88 9.15 -4.78
N TYR A 83 2.16 7.91 -4.37
CA TYR A 83 1.13 6.95 -3.97
C TYR A 83 1.22 6.51 -2.53
N LEU A 84 2.42 6.42 -1.98
CA LEU A 84 2.61 5.92 -0.62
C LEU A 84 3.72 6.69 0.06
N LYS A 85 3.46 7.14 1.28
CA LYS A 85 4.47 7.76 2.15
C LYS A 85 4.62 6.90 3.39
N MET A 86 5.85 6.57 3.76
CA MET A 86 6.15 5.77 4.93
C MET A 86 7.13 6.53 5.83
N ASN A 87 6.77 6.68 7.10
CA ASN A 87 7.64 7.28 8.11
C ASN A 87 8.13 6.21 9.07
N MET A 88 9.44 6.03 9.15
CA MET A 88 10.05 4.96 9.94
C MET A 88 10.02 5.23 11.45
N VAL A 89 9.94 6.48 11.86
CA VAL A 89 9.91 6.85 13.28
C VAL A 89 8.52 6.70 13.85
N SER A 90 7.52 7.27 13.19
CA SER A 90 6.12 7.16 13.62
C SER A 90 5.52 5.80 13.31
N LYS A 91 6.14 5.02 12.41
CA LYS A 91 5.62 3.75 11.90
C LYS A 91 4.30 3.90 11.17
N GLU A 92 4.04 5.07 10.62
CA GLU A 92 2.81 5.35 9.88
C GLU A 92 3.05 5.30 8.38
N SER A 93 2.11 4.67 7.67
CA SER A 93 2.07 4.64 6.21
C SER A 93 0.83 5.38 5.73
N TYR A 94 1.01 6.25 4.74
CA TYR A 94 -0.07 7.06 4.16
C TYR A 94 -0.24 6.66 2.71
N SER A 95 -1.43 6.18 2.36
CA SER A 95 -1.73 5.66 1.02
C SER A 95 -2.70 6.56 0.27
N MET A 96 -2.37 6.87 -0.98
CA MET A 96 -3.28 7.57 -1.90
C MET A 96 -4.39 6.65 -2.40
N ALA A 97 -4.21 5.33 -2.29
CA ALA A 97 -5.12 4.34 -2.85
C ALA A 97 -6.34 4.05 -1.97
N VAL A 98 -6.47 4.73 -0.83
CA VAL A 98 -7.60 4.53 0.08
C VAL A 98 -8.29 5.85 0.39
N ASN A 99 -9.60 5.80 0.61
CA ASN A 99 -10.40 6.98 0.92
C ASN A 99 -10.53 7.27 2.42
N GLN A 100 -10.02 6.39 3.27
CA GLN A 100 -10.11 6.48 4.72
C GLN A 100 -9.00 5.66 5.39
N ASP A 101 -8.75 5.92 6.67
CA ASP A 101 -7.81 5.15 7.46
C ASP A 101 -8.32 3.74 7.68
N GLY A 102 -7.40 2.77 7.73
CA GLY A 102 -7.75 1.39 7.96
C GLY A 102 -6.55 0.45 7.88
N PRO A 103 -6.79 -0.84 7.64
CA PRO A 103 -5.73 -1.86 7.65
C PRO A 103 -4.70 -1.69 6.54
N TYR A 104 -4.98 -0.85 5.54
CA TYR A 104 -4.09 -0.62 4.40
C TYR A 104 -3.11 0.53 4.62
N GLY A 105 -3.28 1.29 5.69
CA GLY A 105 -2.55 2.50 5.99
C GLY A 105 -3.52 3.65 6.23
N LYS A 106 -2.96 4.83 6.47
CA LYS A 106 -3.77 6.04 6.65
C LYS A 106 -4.07 6.68 5.31
N LYS A 107 -5.17 7.39 5.24
CA LYS A 107 -5.50 8.19 4.07
C LYS A 107 -4.46 9.29 3.90
N TRP A 108 -3.86 9.37 2.72
CA TRP A 108 -2.93 10.43 2.37
C TRP A 108 -3.67 11.52 1.60
N LYS A 109 -3.56 12.68 2.09
CA LYS A 109 -4.21 13.83 1.45
C LYS A 109 -3.44 14.30 0.23
#